data_6d97dbe68ee4f612ec95e23a41aa20be
#
_entry.id   6d97dbe68ee4f612ec95e23a41aa20be
#
_cell.length_a   1.000
_cell.length_b   1.000
_cell.length_c   1.000
_cell.angle_alpha   90.00
_cell.angle_beta   90.00
_cell.angle_gamma   90.00
#
_symmetry.space_group_name_H-M   'P 1'
#
loop_
_entity.id
_entity.type
_entity.pdbx_description
1 polymer ?
#
loop_
_entity_poly.entity_id
_entity_poly.type
_entity_poly.pdbx_seq_one_letter_code
_entity_poly.pdbx_strand_id
1 'polypeptide(L)'
;MIFNFQNKKIQGIISILIAAIVFMSYSDNPPNGKTGAPGDGLCTDCHNSDNPGNFDGGIEITGFPASITPNTVYPLIVKVSNPNGFASKAGFQFTILNASNQKFGTFILPSASCTISMQNNRDYVEHNPAQLFNGMDEAIWTVNWISPATGSAQTIKIYAAANIANNNDNDDGDWITTAQFSGIFAPLPDPLTVTVAGTNVNCFGNTSGSATAIPAGGIAPYSYSWSNGGNTATISNLAAGLYTVTVTDGTPSTTVGSYTVTQPSSALSVDVTAPGTVIDCNNLSIALSGVASGGTSSYTYLWSNGSITQDITVFDPGSYTLTVTDNKGCQTSDAITITEVDPPIVTLNAVPQQCEFD
;
A
#
# COMPACT_ATOMS: atom_id res chain seq x y z
N MET A 1 67.08 -30.41 34.08
CA MET A 1 68.11 -29.79 33.24
C MET A 1 67.44 -28.67 32.47
N ILE A 2 67.57 -27.44 32.99
CA ILE A 2 66.88 -26.26 32.45
C ILE A 2 67.85 -25.59 31.48
N PHE A 3 67.56 -25.61 30.19
CA PHE A 3 68.32 -24.85 29.19
C PHE A 3 67.74 -23.47 29.05
N ASN A 4 68.44 -22.50 29.56
CA ASN A 4 68.16 -21.08 29.43
C ASN A 4 68.87 -20.56 28.18
N PHE A 5 68.16 -20.41 27.04
CA PHE A 5 68.69 -19.79 25.84
C PHE A 5 68.42 -18.28 25.84
N GLN A 6 69.31 -17.52 26.43
CA GLN A 6 69.40 -16.08 26.23
C GLN A 6 70.11 -15.82 24.88
N ASN A 7 69.39 -15.77 23.79
CA ASN A 7 69.98 -15.37 22.54
C ASN A 7 69.21 -14.17 21.95
N LYS A 8 69.55 -12.94 22.40
CA LYS A 8 68.97 -11.67 21.99
C LYS A 8 69.07 -11.43 20.46
N LYS A 9 69.92 -12.14 19.74
CA LYS A 9 70.04 -12.02 18.27
C LYS A 9 68.91 -12.77 17.53
N ILE A 10 68.34 -13.84 18.10
CA ILE A 10 67.23 -14.59 17.51
C ILE A 10 65.90 -13.84 17.69
N GLN A 11 65.72 -13.13 18.82
CA GLN A 11 64.53 -12.30 19.01
C GLN A 11 64.50 -11.08 18.07
N GLY A 12 65.66 -10.51 17.74
CA GLY A 12 65.76 -9.45 16.78
C GLY A 12 65.40 -9.86 15.34
N ILE A 13 65.85 -11.08 14.94
CA ILE A 13 65.55 -11.60 13.59
C ILE A 13 64.08 -12.02 13.47
N ILE A 14 63.45 -12.60 14.52
CA ILE A 14 62.01 -12.92 14.50
C ILE A 14 61.17 -11.67 14.56
N SER A 15 61.55 -10.64 15.30
CA SER A 15 60.86 -9.34 15.31
C SER A 15 60.96 -8.58 13.98
N ILE A 16 62.11 -8.65 13.29
CA ILE A 16 62.32 -8.10 11.95
C ILE A 16 61.54 -8.91 10.89
N LEU A 17 61.47 -10.24 11.00
CA LEU A 17 60.64 -11.05 10.10
C LEU A 17 59.17 -10.81 10.30
N ILE A 18 58.66 -10.62 11.53
CA ILE A 18 57.27 -10.33 11.81
C ILE A 18 56.95 -8.87 11.40
N ALA A 19 57.87 -7.93 11.59
CA ALA A 19 57.73 -6.56 11.08
C ALA A 19 57.77 -6.51 9.54
N ALA A 20 58.63 -7.30 8.89
CA ALA A 20 58.70 -7.38 7.43
C ALA A 20 57.45 -8.04 6.79
N ILE A 21 56.76 -8.92 7.51
CA ILE A 21 55.47 -9.50 7.04
C ILE A 21 54.31 -8.50 7.20
N VAL A 22 54.40 -7.52 8.10
CA VAL A 22 53.36 -6.49 8.28
C VAL A 22 53.52 -5.34 7.25
N PHE A 23 54.69 -5.19 6.61
CA PHE A 23 54.93 -4.16 5.58
C PHE A 23 54.88 -4.66 4.13
N MET A 24 54.34 -5.85 3.88
CA MET A 24 54.06 -6.27 2.50
C MET A 24 52.86 -5.48 1.98
N SER A 25 53.20 -4.45 1.24
CA SER A 25 52.42 -3.62 0.32
C SER A 25 50.90 -3.85 0.32
N TYR A 26 50.16 -2.97 0.96
CA TYR A 26 48.71 -2.83 0.82
C TYR A 26 48.25 -2.48 -0.62
N SER A 27 49.15 -2.52 -1.61
CA SER A 27 48.77 -2.29 -3.01
C SER A 27 47.92 -3.38 -3.60
N ASP A 28 48.01 -4.62 -3.07
CA ASP A 28 47.26 -5.78 -3.60
C ASP A 28 45.96 -6.05 -2.90
N ASN A 29 45.77 -5.59 -1.66
CA ASN A 29 44.51 -5.74 -0.92
C ASN A 29 44.39 -4.68 0.19
N PRO A 30 43.74 -3.55 -0.06
CA PRO A 30 43.63 -2.47 0.93
C PRO A 30 42.87 -2.92 2.17
N PRO A 31 43.16 -2.41 3.37
CA PRO A 31 42.34 -2.69 4.55
C PRO A 31 40.93 -2.13 4.37
N ASN A 32 39.94 -2.90 4.83
CA ASN A 32 38.54 -2.54 4.71
C ASN A 32 38.21 -1.19 5.37
N GLY A 33 37.19 -0.48 4.83
CA GLY A 33 36.65 0.72 5.42
C GLY A 33 37.52 1.95 5.21
N LYS A 34 38.16 2.09 4.05
CA LYS A 34 38.99 3.23 3.67
C LYS A 34 38.42 4.09 2.53
N THR A 35 37.07 4.08 2.39
CA THR A 35 36.37 4.76 1.30
C THR A 35 36.06 6.23 1.57
N GLY A 36 36.27 6.72 2.79
CA GLY A 36 35.81 8.04 3.22
C GLY A 36 34.31 8.12 3.46
N ALA A 37 33.59 6.99 3.49
CA ALA A 37 32.20 6.94 3.91
C ALA A 37 32.06 7.29 5.41
N PRO A 38 30.89 7.76 5.88
CA PRO A 38 30.69 8.09 7.29
C PRO A 38 31.03 6.90 8.21
N GLY A 39 32.03 7.10 9.08
CA GLY A 39 32.56 6.08 9.99
C GLY A 39 33.67 5.20 9.43
N ASP A 40 34.07 5.41 8.18
CA ASP A 40 35.28 4.82 7.59
C ASP A 40 36.49 5.74 7.76
N GLY A 41 37.70 5.19 7.67
CA GLY A 41 38.93 5.95 7.51
C GLY A 41 39.17 6.33 6.03
N LEU A 42 40.32 6.93 5.79
CA LEU A 42 40.82 7.19 4.45
C LEU A 42 42.06 6.31 4.19
N CYS A 43 42.39 6.09 2.93
CA CYS A 43 43.66 5.43 2.55
C CYS A 43 44.87 6.18 3.10
N THR A 44 44.74 7.48 3.36
CA THR A 44 45.77 8.34 4.01
C THR A 44 46.10 7.93 5.44
N ASP A 45 45.29 7.09 6.10
CA ASP A 45 45.61 6.53 7.42
C ASP A 45 46.81 5.56 7.36
N CYS A 46 47.13 5.03 6.16
CA CYS A 46 48.21 4.08 5.93
C CYS A 46 49.20 4.59 4.88
N HIS A 47 48.83 5.50 3.99
CA HIS A 47 49.66 6.08 2.94
C HIS A 47 49.93 7.55 3.22
N ASN A 48 51.20 7.94 3.16
CA ASN A 48 51.58 9.32 3.35
C ASN A 48 51.27 10.10 2.07
N SER A 49 50.29 10.98 2.09
CA SER A 49 49.86 11.80 0.95
C SER A 49 50.78 12.99 0.75
N ASP A 50 52.08 12.75 0.52
CA ASP A 50 52.99 13.80 0.06
C ASP A 50 52.63 14.10 -1.41
N ASN A 51 51.68 15.02 -1.59
CA ASN A 51 51.27 15.51 -2.90
C ASN A 51 52.45 16.02 -3.70
N PRO A 52 52.87 15.38 -4.79
CA PRO A 52 54.01 15.85 -5.60
C PRO A 52 53.66 17.08 -6.45
N GLY A 53 52.68 17.87 -6.04
CA GLY A 53 52.53 19.26 -6.49
C GLY A 53 51.73 19.53 -7.76
N ASN A 54 51.40 18.53 -8.61
CA ASN A 54 50.62 18.70 -9.85
C ASN A 54 49.95 17.37 -10.29
N PHE A 55 49.35 16.64 -9.40
CA PHE A 55 48.69 15.39 -9.72
C PHE A 55 47.20 15.60 -10.01
N ASP A 56 46.77 15.37 -11.25
CA ASP A 56 45.37 15.50 -11.71
C ASP A 56 44.63 14.16 -11.80
N GLY A 57 45.19 13.09 -11.22
CA GLY A 57 44.56 11.77 -11.22
C GLY A 57 43.31 11.70 -10.35
N GLY A 58 42.39 10.78 -10.68
CA GLY A 58 41.15 10.67 -9.98
C GLY A 58 40.51 9.29 -10.08
N ILE A 59 39.46 9.07 -9.27
CA ILE A 59 38.56 7.93 -9.38
C ILE A 59 37.24 8.39 -9.93
N GLU A 60 36.77 7.69 -10.96
CA GLU A 60 35.44 7.86 -11.57
C GLU A 60 34.66 6.54 -11.51
N ILE A 61 33.39 6.60 -11.18
CA ILE A 61 32.48 5.46 -11.27
C ILE A 61 31.35 5.83 -12.21
N THR A 62 31.26 5.14 -13.34
CA THR A 62 30.16 5.30 -14.31
C THR A 62 29.20 4.12 -14.24
N GLY A 63 28.00 4.26 -14.84
CA GLY A 63 26.96 3.23 -14.78
C GLY A 63 26.05 3.30 -13.54
N PHE A 64 26.37 4.15 -12.56
CA PHE A 64 25.47 4.38 -11.42
C PHE A 64 24.40 5.42 -11.82
N PRO A 65 23.09 5.03 -11.83
CA PRO A 65 22.07 5.89 -12.37
C PRO A 65 21.61 6.96 -11.37
N ALA A 66 21.14 8.08 -11.87
CA ALA A 66 20.49 9.12 -11.06
C ALA A 66 19.16 8.63 -10.43
N SER A 67 18.46 7.70 -11.11
CA SER A 67 17.26 7.05 -10.61
C SER A 67 17.45 5.53 -10.58
N ILE A 68 17.31 4.93 -9.41
CA ILE A 68 17.58 3.52 -9.14
C ILE A 68 16.25 2.77 -9.07
N THR A 69 16.03 1.85 -9.99
CA THR A 69 14.87 0.95 -10.02
C THR A 69 15.13 -0.27 -9.13
N PRO A 70 14.16 -0.79 -8.39
CA PRO A 70 14.30 -2.00 -7.60
C PRO A 70 14.68 -3.23 -8.42
N ASN A 71 15.39 -4.17 -7.79
CA ASN A 71 15.78 -5.48 -8.34
C ASN A 71 16.43 -5.39 -9.75
N THR A 72 17.24 -4.35 -9.96
CA THR A 72 17.89 -4.07 -11.25
C THR A 72 19.39 -4.20 -11.11
N VAL A 73 20.02 -4.84 -12.12
CA VAL A 73 21.48 -4.97 -12.21
C VAL A 73 22.05 -3.74 -12.92
N TYR A 74 22.98 -3.06 -12.27
CA TYR A 74 23.72 -1.93 -12.81
C TYR A 74 25.19 -2.32 -12.98
N PRO A 75 25.71 -2.37 -14.22
CA PRO A 75 27.13 -2.54 -14.47
C PRO A 75 27.86 -1.23 -14.17
N LEU A 76 28.67 -1.25 -13.11
CA LEU A 76 29.50 -0.12 -12.69
C LEU A 76 30.89 -0.29 -13.28
N ILE A 77 31.41 0.76 -13.89
CA ILE A 77 32.79 0.84 -14.38
C ILE A 77 33.56 1.76 -13.44
N VAL A 78 34.52 1.22 -12.75
CA VAL A 78 35.49 1.97 -11.91
C VAL A 78 36.70 2.27 -12.75
N LYS A 79 36.99 3.56 -12.90
CA LYS A 79 38.15 4.06 -13.63
C LYS A 79 39.03 4.87 -12.69
N VAL A 80 40.32 4.54 -12.63
CA VAL A 80 41.31 5.32 -11.95
C VAL A 80 42.25 5.90 -13.01
N SER A 81 42.44 7.22 -13.00
CA SER A 81 43.24 7.94 -13.99
C SER A 81 44.55 8.43 -13.42
N ASN A 82 45.61 8.45 -14.28
CA ASN A 82 46.96 8.92 -13.98
C ASN A 82 47.50 9.74 -15.15
N PRO A 83 46.91 10.93 -15.45
CA PRO A 83 47.16 11.67 -16.69
C PRO A 83 48.62 12.17 -16.84
N ASN A 84 49.38 12.17 -15.78
CA ASN A 84 50.78 12.64 -15.80
C ASN A 84 51.84 11.53 -15.86
N GLY A 85 51.39 10.24 -15.89
CA GLY A 85 52.25 9.07 -16.07
C GLY A 85 53.27 8.82 -14.95
N PHE A 86 53.08 9.41 -13.77
CA PHE A 86 54.05 9.29 -12.66
C PHE A 86 53.87 8.00 -11.84
N ALA A 87 52.71 7.37 -11.94
CA ALA A 87 52.38 6.18 -11.17
C ALA A 87 52.37 4.93 -12.05
N SER A 88 52.63 3.78 -11.45
CA SER A 88 52.74 2.52 -12.14
C SER A 88 51.55 1.60 -11.91
N LYS A 89 50.92 1.68 -10.74
CA LYS A 89 49.78 0.82 -10.33
C LYS A 89 48.62 1.64 -9.78
N ALA A 90 47.44 1.11 -9.96
CA ALA A 90 46.22 1.63 -9.32
C ALA A 90 45.49 0.56 -8.52
N GLY A 91 44.96 1.00 -7.41
CA GLY A 91 43.98 0.25 -6.61
C GLY A 91 42.79 1.11 -6.23
N PHE A 92 41.70 0.46 -5.85
CA PHE A 92 40.49 1.16 -5.38
C PHE A 92 39.75 0.37 -4.31
N GLN A 93 38.93 1.08 -3.57
CA GLN A 93 37.92 0.52 -2.72
C GLN A 93 36.64 1.39 -2.81
N PHE A 94 35.45 0.80 -2.87
CA PHE A 94 34.21 1.56 -2.75
C PHE A 94 33.11 0.78 -2.03
N THR A 95 32.13 1.49 -1.51
CA THR A 95 30.92 0.96 -0.88
C THR A 95 29.68 1.72 -1.32
N ILE A 96 28.51 1.06 -1.29
CA ILE A 96 27.22 1.68 -1.61
C ILE A 96 26.35 1.64 -0.36
N LEU A 97 25.90 2.83 0.08
CA LEU A 97 25.17 3.04 1.32
C LEU A 97 23.85 3.76 1.08
N ASN A 98 22.87 3.44 1.92
CA ASN A 98 21.61 4.17 2.02
C ASN A 98 21.75 5.47 2.83
N ALA A 99 20.65 6.22 2.96
CA ALA A 99 20.58 7.46 3.73
C ALA A 99 20.95 7.31 5.22
N SER A 100 20.82 6.09 5.77
CA SER A 100 21.21 5.76 7.15
C SER A 100 22.62 5.20 7.27
N ASN A 101 23.44 5.31 6.22
CA ASN A 101 24.82 4.81 6.13
C ASN A 101 24.95 3.28 6.31
N GLN A 102 23.91 2.55 5.91
CA GLN A 102 23.89 1.08 5.93
C GLN A 102 24.08 0.56 4.51
N LYS A 103 24.60 -0.68 4.39
CA LYS A 103 24.68 -1.43 3.13
C LYS A 103 23.36 -1.35 2.36
N PHE A 104 23.45 -1.10 1.04
CA PHE A 104 22.29 -1.05 0.17
C PHE A 104 22.53 -1.80 -1.14
N GLY A 105 21.80 -2.89 -1.36
CA GLY A 105 21.98 -3.79 -2.49
C GLY A 105 23.10 -4.82 -2.28
N THR A 106 23.45 -5.50 -3.37
CA THR A 106 24.47 -6.56 -3.39
C THR A 106 25.38 -6.43 -4.59
N PHE A 107 26.62 -6.89 -4.47
CA PHE A 107 27.58 -6.90 -5.56
C PHE A 107 27.71 -8.28 -6.17
N ILE A 108 27.92 -8.35 -7.49
CA ILE A 108 28.34 -9.53 -8.23
C ILE A 108 29.61 -9.16 -9.01
N LEU A 109 30.68 -9.90 -8.75
CA LEU A 109 31.95 -9.66 -9.42
C LEU A 109 32.01 -10.48 -10.72
N PRO A 110 32.14 -9.83 -11.90
CA PRO A 110 32.23 -10.53 -13.17
C PRO A 110 33.61 -11.14 -13.44
N SER A 111 34.63 -10.74 -12.67
CA SER A 111 36.03 -11.21 -12.84
C SER A 111 36.75 -11.34 -11.50
N ALA A 112 37.87 -12.08 -11.51
CA ALA A 112 38.74 -12.24 -10.36
C ALA A 112 39.61 -11.00 -10.04
N SER A 113 39.49 -9.90 -10.80
CA SER A 113 40.25 -8.65 -10.59
C SER A 113 39.69 -7.78 -9.46
N CYS A 114 38.59 -8.20 -8.83
CA CYS A 114 37.99 -7.57 -7.68
C CYS A 114 37.66 -8.60 -6.60
N THR A 115 37.59 -8.17 -5.37
CA THR A 115 37.09 -8.95 -4.23
C THR A 115 36.04 -8.15 -3.46
N ILE A 116 35.19 -8.84 -2.69
CA ILE A 116 34.26 -8.21 -1.76
C ILE A 116 34.71 -8.56 -0.36
N SER A 117 34.91 -7.53 0.45
CA SER A 117 35.19 -7.66 1.87
C SER A 117 34.04 -7.08 2.70
N MET A 118 33.94 -7.48 3.96
CA MET A 118 32.88 -7.01 4.85
C MET A 118 33.44 -6.44 6.13
N GLN A 119 33.08 -5.20 6.45
CA GLN A 119 33.40 -4.56 7.72
C GLN A 119 32.21 -3.70 8.19
N ASN A 120 31.94 -3.70 9.50
CA ASN A 120 30.86 -2.90 10.10
C ASN A 120 29.49 -3.09 9.43
N ASN A 121 29.19 -4.30 8.98
CA ASN A 121 27.98 -4.65 8.23
C ASN A 121 27.84 -3.91 6.89
N ARG A 122 28.94 -3.57 6.25
CA ARG A 122 29.05 -2.96 4.91
C ARG A 122 29.85 -3.87 4.01
N ASP A 123 29.48 -3.93 2.73
CA ASP A 123 30.28 -4.57 1.70
C ASP A 123 31.19 -3.52 1.03
N TYR A 124 32.44 -3.88 0.89
CA TYR A 124 33.42 -3.09 0.16
C TYR A 124 33.88 -3.89 -1.04
N VAL A 125 33.84 -3.26 -2.20
CA VAL A 125 34.46 -3.82 -3.41
C VAL A 125 35.85 -3.25 -3.51
N GLU A 126 36.82 -4.12 -3.69
CA GLU A 126 38.23 -3.80 -3.73
C GLU A 126 38.87 -4.42 -4.96
N HIS A 127 39.91 -3.79 -5.46
CA HIS A 127 40.78 -4.40 -6.46
C HIS A 127 41.51 -5.62 -5.89
N ASN A 128 41.77 -6.62 -6.75
CA ASN A 128 42.57 -7.78 -6.41
C ASN A 128 43.05 -8.52 -7.69
N PRO A 129 44.33 -8.43 -8.11
CA PRO A 129 45.36 -7.53 -7.64
C PRO A 129 45.21 -6.08 -8.13
N ALA A 130 46.08 -5.19 -7.67
CA ALA A 130 46.25 -3.85 -8.24
C ALA A 130 46.60 -3.94 -9.73
N GLN A 131 46.06 -3.05 -10.57
CA GLN A 131 46.33 -3.02 -11.99
C GLN A 131 47.44 -2.06 -12.34
N LEU A 132 48.24 -2.46 -13.34
CA LEU A 132 49.20 -1.56 -13.97
C LEU A 132 48.48 -0.59 -14.90
N PHE A 133 48.91 0.65 -14.96
CA PHE A 133 48.48 1.58 -15.99
C PHE A 133 49.03 1.14 -17.34
N ASN A 134 48.22 0.75 -18.27
CA ASN A 134 48.60 0.15 -19.57
C ASN A 134 48.70 1.19 -20.68
N GLY A 135 49.57 2.15 -20.54
CA GLY A 135 49.92 3.11 -21.59
C GLY A 135 48.82 4.09 -22.05
N MET A 136 47.65 4.07 -21.41
CA MET A 136 46.54 5.01 -21.59
C MET A 136 46.30 5.85 -20.33
N ASP A 137 47.18 5.78 -19.33
CA ASP A 137 47.07 6.47 -18.05
C ASP A 137 45.75 6.16 -17.29
N GLU A 138 45.16 4.98 -17.55
CA GLU A 138 43.93 4.54 -16.94
C GLU A 138 44.02 3.07 -16.52
N ALA A 139 43.42 2.76 -15.36
CA ALA A 139 43.13 1.40 -14.90
C ALA A 139 41.60 1.24 -14.72
N ILE A 140 41.03 0.15 -15.26
CA ILE A 140 39.57 0.00 -15.38
C ILE A 140 39.16 -1.35 -14.81
N TRP A 141 38.08 -1.34 -13.98
CA TRP A 141 37.42 -2.52 -13.46
C TRP A 141 35.90 -2.44 -13.71
N THR A 142 35.27 -3.60 -13.82
CA THR A 142 33.81 -3.70 -13.92
C THR A 142 33.26 -4.47 -12.74
N VAL A 143 32.18 -3.96 -12.13
CA VAL A 143 31.47 -4.56 -11.02
C VAL A 143 29.97 -4.46 -11.27
N ASN A 144 29.22 -5.54 -11.10
CA ASN A 144 27.77 -5.48 -11.14
C ASN A 144 27.21 -5.22 -9.75
N TRP A 145 26.33 -4.24 -9.65
CA TRP A 145 25.57 -3.98 -8.45
C TRP A 145 24.08 -4.22 -8.69
N ILE A 146 23.43 -4.94 -7.76
CA ILE A 146 22.00 -5.21 -7.78
C ILE A 146 21.33 -4.37 -6.71
N SER A 147 20.39 -3.54 -7.11
CA SER A 147 19.56 -2.78 -6.18
C SER A 147 18.60 -3.71 -5.42
N PRO A 148 18.22 -3.38 -4.16
CA PRO A 148 17.24 -4.19 -3.42
C PRO A 148 15.91 -4.29 -4.15
N ALA A 149 15.19 -5.39 -3.93
CA ALA A 149 13.83 -5.59 -4.47
C ALA A 149 12.80 -4.66 -3.80
N THR A 150 13.02 -4.29 -2.54
CA THR A 150 12.12 -3.46 -1.72
C THR A 150 12.91 -2.39 -0.97
N GLY A 151 12.23 -1.35 -0.54
CA GLY A 151 12.80 -0.25 0.24
C GLY A 151 11.97 1.02 0.10
N SER A 152 12.15 1.98 1.00
CA SER A 152 11.54 3.31 0.88
C SER A 152 12.36 4.20 -0.08
N ALA A 153 11.70 5.20 -0.67
CA ALA A 153 12.38 6.22 -1.48
C ALA A 153 13.46 6.92 -0.66
N GLN A 154 14.70 6.92 -1.14
CA GLN A 154 15.85 7.48 -0.43
C GLN A 154 17.03 7.76 -1.33
N THR A 155 17.93 8.62 -0.87
CA THR A 155 19.21 8.85 -1.56
C THR A 155 20.17 7.72 -1.26
N ILE A 156 20.77 7.18 -2.32
CA ILE A 156 21.82 6.16 -2.26
C ILE A 156 23.13 6.82 -2.68
N LYS A 157 24.20 6.51 -1.98
CA LYS A 157 25.51 7.09 -2.24
C LYS A 157 26.57 6.01 -2.42
N ILE A 158 27.46 6.25 -3.39
CA ILE A 158 28.73 5.54 -3.50
C ILE A 158 29.79 6.41 -2.83
N TYR A 159 30.60 5.81 -1.99
CA TYR A 159 31.82 6.37 -1.46
C TYR A 159 32.98 5.56 -1.99
N ALA A 160 33.91 6.19 -2.65
CA ALA A 160 35.03 5.55 -3.32
C ALA A 160 36.36 6.23 -2.99
N ALA A 161 37.39 5.43 -2.84
CA ALA A 161 38.79 5.91 -2.75
C ALA A 161 39.64 5.11 -3.71
N ALA A 162 40.65 5.74 -4.26
CA ALA A 162 41.69 5.08 -5.03
C ALA A 162 43.07 5.45 -4.50
N ASN A 163 43.99 4.48 -4.57
CA ASN A 163 45.40 4.65 -4.40
C ASN A 163 46.08 4.54 -5.76
N ILE A 164 46.88 5.52 -6.10
CA ILE A 164 47.68 5.63 -7.33
C ILE A 164 49.14 5.58 -6.91
N ALA A 165 49.73 4.40 -7.08
CA ALA A 165 51.01 4.04 -6.48
C ALA A 165 52.19 4.15 -7.48
N ASN A 166 53.32 4.63 -7.01
CA ASN A 166 54.55 4.73 -7.79
C ASN A 166 55.33 3.40 -7.89
N ASN A 167 54.86 2.33 -7.22
CA ASN A 167 55.41 0.99 -7.20
C ASN A 167 56.86 0.91 -6.63
N ASN A 168 57.17 1.74 -5.64
CA ASN A 168 58.47 1.74 -4.95
C ASN A 168 58.50 0.81 -3.72
N ASP A 169 57.48 -0.03 -3.53
CA ASP A 169 57.28 -0.99 -2.43
C ASP A 169 57.26 -0.34 -1.02
N ASN A 170 56.91 0.95 -0.95
CA ASN A 170 56.64 1.67 0.29
C ASN A 170 55.42 2.58 0.12
N ASP A 171 54.98 3.26 1.17
CA ASP A 171 53.81 4.15 1.22
C ASP A 171 54.12 5.62 0.90
N ASP A 172 55.40 5.93 0.56
CA ASP A 172 55.83 7.27 0.22
C ASP A 172 55.59 7.57 -1.27
N GLY A 173 54.98 8.71 -1.55
CA GLY A 173 54.76 9.21 -2.90
C GLY A 173 53.56 8.56 -3.61
N ASP A 174 52.69 7.87 -2.87
CA ASP A 174 51.42 7.40 -3.34
C ASP A 174 50.36 8.52 -3.27
N TRP A 175 49.47 8.52 -4.24
CA TRP A 175 48.39 9.51 -4.30
C TRP A 175 47.05 8.89 -3.94
N ILE A 176 46.36 9.49 -2.96
CA ILE A 176 45.04 9.07 -2.55
C ILE A 176 44.00 10.05 -3.07
N THR A 177 43.04 9.56 -3.81
CA THR A 177 41.89 10.33 -4.29
C THR A 177 40.56 9.70 -3.82
N THR A 178 39.54 10.53 -3.58
CA THR A 178 38.23 10.10 -3.17
C THR A 178 37.15 10.72 -4.05
N ALA A 179 36.03 9.99 -4.24
CA ALA A 179 34.88 10.52 -4.94
C ALA A 179 33.56 10.03 -4.28
N GLN A 180 32.51 10.81 -4.45
CA GLN A 180 31.18 10.46 -4.02
C GLN A 180 30.20 10.63 -5.17
N PHE A 181 29.36 9.61 -5.38
CA PHE A 181 28.27 9.63 -6.36
C PHE A 181 26.95 9.40 -5.66
N SER A 182 25.84 9.86 -6.24
CA SER A 182 24.54 9.68 -5.65
C SER A 182 23.45 9.41 -6.69
N GLY A 183 22.46 8.63 -6.28
CA GLY A 183 21.24 8.36 -7.03
C GLY A 183 20.04 8.26 -6.07
N ILE A 184 18.83 8.30 -6.61
CA ILE A 184 17.60 8.17 -5.84
C ILE A 184 17.01 6.80 -6.09
N PHE A 185 16.86 6.00 -5.04
CA PHE A 185 16.10 4.77 -5.08
C PHE A 185 14.61 5.12 -5.01
N ALA A 186 13.86 4.73 -6.04
CA ALA A 186 12.41 4.86 -6.09
C ALA A 186 11.80 3.45 -6.07
N PRO A 187 11.11 3.05 -5.00
CA PRO A 187 10.43 1.76 -4.98
C PRO A 187 9.37 1.72 -6.08
N LEU A 188 9.12 0.53 -6.61
CA LEU A 188 7.95 0.34 -7.45
C LEU A 188 6.69 0.62 -6.62
N PRO A 189 5.69 1.26 -7.18
CA PRO A 189 4.41 1.43 -6.50
C PRO A 189 3.81 0.05 -6.18
N ASP A 190 3.10 -0.04 -5.06
CA ASP A 190 2.32 -1.24 -4.75
C ASP A 190 1.34 -1.53 -5.91
N PRO A 191 1.06 -2.79 -6.22
CA PRO A 191 0.09 -3.13 -7.25
C PRO A 191 -1.26 -2.45 -7.02
N LEU A 192 -1.86 -1.92 -8.08
CA LEU A 192 -3.20 -1.32 -7.99
C LEU A 192 -4.22 -2.40 -7.62
N THR A 193 -4.97 -2.14 -6.56
CA THR A 193 -6.09 -2.95 -6.08
C THR A 193 -7.32 -2.07 -5.86
N VAL A 194 -8.52 -2.67 -5.84
CA VAL A 194 -9.75 -1.97 -5.51
C VAL A 194 -10.63 -2.82 -4.61
N THR A 195 -11.16 -2.21 -3.56
CA THR A 195 -12.29 -2.76 -2.79
C THR A 195 -13.52 -1.94 -3.12
N VAL A 196 -14.70 -2.59 -3.14
CA VAL A 196 -15.96 -1.90 -3.38
C VAL A 196 -16.89 -2.12 -2.20
N ALA A 197 -17.35 -1.03 -1.60
CA ALA A 197 -18.34 -1.02 -0.53
C ALA A 197 -19.61 -0.31 -1.01
N GLY A 198 -20.75 -0.56 -0.37
CA GLY A 198 -21.98 0.10 -0.79
C GLY A 198 -23.12 -0.09 0.20
N THR A 199 -24.28 0.45 -0.17
CA THR A 199 -25.53 0.33 0.56
C THR A 199 -26.58 -0.36 -0.32
N ASN A 200 -27.44 -1.15 0.32
CA ASN A 200 -28.54 -1.83 -0.34
C ASN A 200 -29.76 -0.93 -0.46
N VAL A 201 -30.67 -1.29 -1.33
CA VAL A 201 -31.98 -0.64 -1.49
C VAL A 201 -32.84 -0.94 -0.26
N ASN A 202 -33.43 0.11 0.32
CA ASN A 202 -34.26 -0.03 1.51
C ASN A 202 -35.61 -0.67 1.19
N CYS A 203 -36.27 -0.23 0.12
CA CYS A 203 -37.63 -0.71 -0.26
C CYS A 203 -37.58 -1.41 -1.61
N PHE A 204 -38.32 -2.51 -1.74
CA PHE A 204 -38.41 -3.28 -2.97
C PHE A 204 -38.76 -2.40 -4.17
N GLY A 205 -37.99 -2.52 -5.26
CA GLY A 205 -38.19 -1.76 -6.50
C GLY A 205 -37.67 -0.32 -6.48
N ASN A 206 -37.14 0.19 -5.36
CA ASN A 206 -36.61 1.52 -5.29
C ASN A 206 -35.14 1.59 -5.77
N THR A 207 -34.57 2.80 -5.81
CA THR A 207 -33.21 3.10 -6.26
C THR A 207 -32.40 3.83 -5.18
N SER A 208 -32.47 3.38 -3.93
CA SER A 208 -31.75 4.03 -2.81
C SER A 208 -30.37 3.44 -2.54
N GLY A 209 -29.89 2.50 -3.38
CA GLY A 209 -28.58 1.89 -3.24
C GLY A 209 -27.43 2.80 -3.63
N SER A 210 -26.22 2.45 -3.18
CA SER A 210 -24.97 3.10 -3.58
C SER A 210 -23.81 2.11 -3.68
N ALA A 211 -22.77 2.46 -4.42
CA ALA A 211 -21.51 1.73 -4.45
C ALA A 211 -20.33 2.71 -4.52
N THR A 212 -19.24 2.43 -3.77
CA THR A 212 -18.05 3.25 -3.70
C THR A 212 -16.83 2.37 -3.96
N ALA A 213 -16.05 2.72 -4.96
CA ALA A 213 -14.74 2.13 -5.25
C ALA A 213 -13.66 2.79 -4.40
N ILE A 214 -12.86 1.98 -3.71
CA ILE A 214 -11.79 2.39 -2.81
C ILE A 214 -10.50 1.77 -3.35
N PRO A 215 -9.75 2.50 -4.21
CA PRO A 215 -8.46 2.04 -4.73
C PRO A 215 -7.38 2.09 -3.66
N ALA A 216 -6.41 1.17 -3.76
CA ALA A 216 -5.19 1.16 -2.98
C ALA A 216 -4.02 0.72 -3.87
N GLY A 217 -2.80 1.22 -3.57
CA GLY A 217 -1.64 1.02 -4.45
C GLY A 217 -1.76 1.77 -5.78
N GLY A 218 -0.94 1.40 -6.77
CA GLY A 218 -0.84 2.12 -8.03
C GLY A 218 -0.29 3.55 -7.87
N ILE A 219 -0.45 4.36 -8.90
CA ILE A 219 -0.03 5.77 -8.94
C ILE A 219 -1.24 6.67 -9.22
N ALA A 220 -1.54 7.59 -8.30
CA ALA A 220 -2.58 8.60 -8.52
C ALA A 220 -2.24 9.52 -9.73
N PRO A 221 -3.24 10.11 -10.42
CA PRO A 221 -4.66 10.08 -10.11
C PRO A 221 -5.36 8.78 -10.56
N TYR A 222 -6.50 8.46 -9.91
CA TYR A 222 -7.35 7.34 -10.31
C TYR A 222 -8.54 7.82 -11.12
N SER A 223 -8.90 7.04 -12.14
CA SER A 223 -10.13 7.21 -12.92
C SER A 223 -11.01 5.97 -12.79
N TYR A 224 -12.33 6.16 -12.95
CA TYR A 224 -13.34 5.14 -12.70
C TYR A 224 -14.24 4.96 -13.92
N SER A 225 -14.60 3.73 -14.21
CA SER A 225 -15.59 3.39 -15.25
C SER A 225 -16.51 2.30 -14.71
N TRP A 226 -17.74 2.68 -14.36
CA TRP A 226 -18.76 1.75 -13.85
C TRP A 226 -19.60 1.17 -14.98
N SER A 227 -20.13 -0.04 -14.75
CA SER A 227 -21.03 -0.73 -15.69
C SER A 227 -22.32 0.02 -16.02
N ASN A 228 -22.73 0.98 -15.19
CA ASN A 228 -23.89 1.85 -15.43
C ASN A 228 -23.53 3.18 -16.10
N GLY A 229 -22.24 3.37 -16.52
CA GLY A 229 -21.75 4.61 -17.15
C GLY A 229 -21.27 5.66 -16.15
N GLY A 230 -21.30 5.42 -14.85
CA GLY A 230 -20.72 6.32 -13.85
C GLY A 230 -19.20 6.41 -13.97
N ASN A 231 -18.62 7.58 -13.68
CA ASN A 231 -17.17 7.85 -13.79
C ASN A 231 -16.56 8.47 -12.52
N THR A 232 -17.27 8.40 -11.41
CA THR A 232 -16.82 8.89 -10.10
C THR A 232 -16.52 7.73 -9.16
N ALA A 233 -15.76 7.98 -8.09
CA ALA A 233 -15.46 6.95 -7.09
C ALA A 233 -16.74 6.35 -6.47
N THR A 234 -17.80 7.17 -6.32
CA THR A 234 -19.09 6.74 -5.77
C THR A 234 -20.19 6.94 -6.79
N ILE A 235 -21.04 5.94 -6.93
CA ILE A 235 -22.30 5.98 -7.67
C ILE A 235 -23.47 5.77 -6.70
N SER A 236 -24.56 6.49 -6.90
CA SER A 236 -25.75 6.49 -6.05
C SER A 236 -27.04 6.33 -6.87
N ASN A 237 -28.18 6.28 -6.20
CA ASN A 237 -29.49 6.03 -6.80
C ASN A 237 -29.54 4.71 -7.59
N LEU A 238 -28.96 3.66 -7.01
CA LEU A 238 -28.86 2.37 -7.65
C LEU A 238 -30.07 1.49 -7.32
N ALA A 239 -30.62 0.85 -8.34
CA ALA A 239 -31.53 -0.28 -8.18
C ALA A 239 -30.75 -1.53 -7.71
N ALA A 240 -31.46 -2.56 -7.29
CA ALA A 240 -30.86 -3.87 -7.05
C ALA A 240 -30.22 -4.40 -8.34
N GLY A 241 -28.97 -4.91 -8.23
CA GLY A 241 -28.20 -5.38 -9.36
C GLY A 241 -26.71 -5.50 -9.06
N LEU A 242 -25.98 -6.10 -9.98
CA LEU A 242 -24.51 -6.17 -9.94
C LEU A 242 -23.93 -4.93 -10.63
N TYR A 243 -23.04 -4.22 -9.92
CA TYR A 243 -22.28 -3.09 -10.44
C TYR A 243 -20.81 -3.43 -10.41
N THR A 244 -20.15 -3.31 -11.56
CA THR A 244 -18.72 -3.51 -11.71
C THR A 244 -18.06 -2.17 -12.00
N VAL A 245 -16.83 -1.98 -11.49
CA VAL A 245 -16.01 -0.80 -11.74
C VAL A 245 -14.65 -1.24 -12.24
N THR A 246 -14.17 -0.58 -13.30
CA THR A 246 -12.77 -0.59 -13.70
C THR A 246 -12.13 0.68 -13.15
N VAL A 247 -11.09 0.51 -12.34
CA VAL A 247 -10.25 1.60 -11.85
C VAL A 247 -8.96 1.59 -12.65
N THR A 248 -8.54 2.77 -13.13
CA THR A 248 -7.28 2.98 -13.85
C THR A 248 -6.45 4.00 -13.10
N ASP A 249 -5.17 3.74 -12.91
CA ASP A 249 -4.22 4.65 -12.24
C ASP A 249 -3.48 5.57 -13.24
N GLY A 250 -2.59 6.42 -12.73
CA GLY A 250 -1.78 7.35 -13.53
C GLY A 250 -0.75 6.68 -14.46
N THR A 251 -0.50 5.38 -14.33
CA THR A 251 0.41 4.57 -15.18
C THR A 251 -0.32 3.62 -16.12
N PRO A 252 -1.51 3.92 -16.57
CA PRO A 252 -2.64 3.15 -17.10
C PRO A 252 -2.76 1.68 -16.63
N SER A 253 -2.31 1.35 -15.43
CA SER A 253 -2.61 0.05 -14.80
C SER A 253 -4.08 -0.01 -14.42
N THR A 254 -4.72 -1.15 -14.62
CA THR A 254 -6.17 -1.32 -14.36
C THR A 254 -6.46 -2.44 -13.38
N THR A 255 -7.52 -2.27 -12.60
CA THR A 255 -8.09 -3.32 -11.73
C THR A 255 -9.61 -3.25 -11.76
N VAL A 256 -10.26 -4.37 -11.47
CA VAL A 256 -11.74 -4.47 -11.50
C VAL A 256 -12.25 -4.88 -10.14
N GLY A 257 -13.29 -4.18 -9.67
CA GLY A 257 -14.05 -4.53 -8.49
C GLY A 257 -15.55 -4.62 -8.77
N SER A 258 -16.30 -5.17 -7.83
CA SER A 258 -17.77 -5.26 -7.97
C SER A 258 -18.48 -5.18 -6.63
N TYR A 259 -19.73 -4.74 -6.68
CA TYR A 259 -20.65 -4.74 -5.56
C TYR A 259 -22.06 -5.14 -6.04
N THR A 260 -22.71 -6.04 -5.31
CA THR A 260 -24.09 -6.40 -5.57
C THR A 260 -25.00 -5.62 -4.63
N VAL A 261 -25.75 -4.67 -5.18
CA VAL A 261 -26.83 -3.97 -4.47
C VAL A 261 -28.01 -4.92 -4.37
N THR A 262 -28.45 -5.23 -3.17
CA THR A 262 -29.60 -6.08 -2.90
C THR A 262 -30.82 -5.23 -2.50
N GLN A 263 -32.01 -5.84 -2.50
CA GLN A 263 -33.28 -5.26 -2.02
C GLN A 263 -34.04 -6.32 -1.22
N PRO A 264 -35.11 -5.96 -0.47
CA PRO A 264 -36.01 -6.92 0.12
C PRO A 264 -36.52 -7.91 -0.92
N SER A 265 -36.83 -9.14 -0.52
CA SER A 265 -37.27 -10.22 -1.43
C SER A 265 -38.64 -9.96 -2.08
N SER A 266 -39.50 -9.17 -1.43
CA SER A 266 -40.82 -8.77 -1.92
C SER A 266 -41.16 -7.35 -1.42
N ALA A 267 -42.08 -6.71 -2.09
CA ALA A 267 -42.68 -5.47 -1.63
C ALA A 267 -43.39 -5.65 -0.29
N LEU A 268 -43.38 -4.59 0.54
CA LEU A 268 -44.21 -4.54 1.72
C LEU A 268 -45.70 -4.51 1.28
N SER A 269 -46.52 -5.35 1.85
CA SER A 269 -47.96 -5.39 1.63
C SER A 269 -48.70 -5.49 2.98
N VAL A 270 -49.93 -5.00 3.01
CA VAL A 270 -50.84 -5.16 4.12
C VAL A 270 -52.21 -5.57 3.56
N ASP A 271 -52.89 -6.46 4.28
CA ASP A 271 -54.24 -6.86 3.99
C ASP A 271 -55.07 -6.65 5.27
N VAL A 272 -56.16 -5.87 5.16
CA VAL A 272 -57.09 -5.61 6.27
C VAL A 272 -58.31 -6.51 6.12
N THR A 273 -58.50 -7.38 7.07
CA THR A 273 -59.60 -8.36 7.07
C THR A 273 -60.53 -8.17 8.26
N ALA A 274 -61.76 -8.58 8.08
CA ALA A 274 -62.77 -8.61 9.12
C ALA A 274 -63.72 -9.82 8.93
N PRO A 275 -64.31 -10.39 10.00
CA PRO A 275 -65.27 -11.48 9.90
C PRO A 275 -66.61 -11.06 9.27
N GLY A 276 -66.86 -9.77 9.17
CA GLY A 276 -68.03 -9.12 8.55
C GLY A 276 -67.76 -7.60 8.41
N THR A 277 -68.61 -6.92 7.64
CA THR A 277 -68.46 -5.47 7.40
C THR A 277 -69.70 -4.66 7.80
N VAL A 278 -70.66 -5.30 8.52
CA VAL A 278 -71.90 -4.66 8.88
C VAL A 278 -72.10 -4.72 10.41
N ILE A 279 -72.31 -3.56 11.01
CA ILE A 279 -72.70 -3.39 12.41
C ILE A 279 -74.25 -3.46 12.44
N ASP A 280 -74.81 -4.36 13.28
CA ASP A 280 -76.24 -4.54 13.47
C ASP A 280 -76.56 -4.81 14.94
N CYS A 281 -77.82 -4.99 15.28
CA CYS A 281 -78.23 -5.25 16.66
C CYS A 281 -77.71 -6.57 17.27
N ASN A 282 -77.14 -7.49 16.47
CA ASN A 282 -76.54 -8.73 16.93
C ASN A 282 -75.02 -8.60 17.01
N ASN A 283 -74.39 -7.70 16.19
CA ASN A 283 -72.98 -7.47 16.11
C ASN A 283 -72.70 -5.96 16.31
N LEU A 284 -72.59 -5.54 17.56
CA LEU A 284 -72.37 -4.15 17.95
C LEU A 284 -70.89 -3.65 17.75
N SER A 285 -70.02 -4.55 17.38
CA SER A 285 -68.60 -4.23 17.12
C SER A 285 -68.02 -5.23 16.13
N ILE A 286 -67.03 -4.79 15.39
CA ILE A 286 -66.25 -5.58 14.42
C ILE A 286 -64.80 -5.56 14.75
N ALA A 287 -64.15 -6.74 14.84
CA ALA A 287 -62.71 -6.86 14.93
C ALA A 287 -62.08 -6.73 13.53
N LEU A 288 -61.15 -5.79 13.37
CA LEU A 288 -60.34 -5.62 12.16
C LEU A 288 -58.94 -6.15 12.45
N SER A 289 -58.40 -6.96 11.54
CA SER A 289 -57.06 -7.52 11.64
C SER A 289 -56.22 -7.08 10.45
N GLY A 290 -55.03 -6.54 10.74
CA GLY A 290 -54.06 -6.13 9.74
C GLY A 290 -52.94 -7.17 9.58
N VAL A 291 -52.86 -7.83 8.41
CA VAL A 291 -51.81 -8.81 8.10
C VAL A 291 -50.75 -8.18 7.20
N ALA A 292 -49.58 -7.89 7.77
CA ALA A 292 -48.46 -7.38 7.02
C ALA A 292 -47.56 -8.51 6.52
N SER A 293 -47.00 -8.36 5.30
CA SER A 293 -46.06 -9.30 4.71
C SER A 293 -45.07 -8.59 3.78
N GLY A 294 -43.93 -9.24 3.45
CA GLY A 294 -42.90 -8.62 2.60
C GLY A 294 -42.12 -7.52 3.29
N GLY A 295 -41.42 -6.69 2.52
CA GLY A 295 -40.53 -5.67 3.06
C GLY A 295 -39.42 -6.23 3.96
N THR A 296 -39.04 -5.47 4.99
CA THR A 296 -38.06 -5.86 6.01
C THR A 296 -38.75 -6.02 7.36
N SER A 297 -38.78 -7.22 7.92
CA SER A 297 -39.50 -7.57 9.15
C SER A 297 -39.19 -6.64 10.34
N SER A 298 -40.14 -6.59 11.26
CA SER A 298 -40.52 -5.65 12.29
C SER A 298 -41.38 -4.55 11.70
N TYR A 299 -42.71 -4.71 11.88
CA TYR A 299 -43.69 -3.78 11.36
C TYR A 299 -44.23 -2.92 12.49
N THR A 300 -44.59 -1.69 12.16
CA THR A 300 -45.38 -0.78 12.99
C THR A 300 -46.68 -0.47 12.26
N TYR A 301 -47.74 -0.29 13.03
CA TYR A 301 -49.12 -0.15 12.56
C TYR A 301 -49.64 1.23 12.97
N LEU A 302 -50.43 1.84 12.10
CA LEU A 302 -51.15 3.08 12.41
C LEU A 302 -52.50 3.07 11.68
N TRP A 303 -53.56 2.96 12.44
CA TRP A 303 -54.92 3.06 11.93
C TRP A 303 -55.36 4.53 11.82
N SER A 304 -56.33 4.78 10.94
CA SER A 304 -56.92 6.12 10.76
C SER A 304 -57.61 6.69 12.01
N ASN A 305 -57.97 5.84 12.98
CA ASN A 305 -58.51 6.24 14.28
C ASN A 305 -57.42 6.51 15.34
N GLY A 306 -56.15 6.44 14.97
CA GLY A 306 -54.98 6.69 15.85
C GLY A 306 -54.47 5.45 16.61
N SER A 307 -55.08 4.28 16.48
CA SER A 307 -54.61 3.04 17.10
C SER A 307 -53.31 2.58 16.44
N ILE A 308 -52.40 2.00 17.26
CA ILE A 308 -51.06 1.55 16.84
C ILE A 308 -50.84 0.04 16.97
N THR A 309 -51.93 -0.69 17.24
CA THR A 309 -51.94 -2.16 17.34
C THR A 309 -52.21 -2.78 15.98
N GLN A 310 -51.78 -4.04 15.78
CA GLN A 310 -52.04 -4.80 14.57
C GLN A 310 -53.56 -4.98 14.35
N ASP A 311 -54.26 -5.32 15.39
CA ASP A 311 -55.70 -5.55 15.40
C ASP A 311 -56.43 -4.49 16.21
N ILE A 312 -57.65 -4.09 15.78
CA ILE A 312 -58.51 -3.16 16.48
C ILE A 312 -59.96 -3.67 16.49
N THR A 313 -60.74 -3.16 17.45
CA THR A 313 -62.21 -3.35 17.45
C THR A 313 -62.87 -2.00 17.20
N VAL A 314 -63.79 -1.94 16.28
CA VAL A 314 -64.53 -0.74 15.91
C VAL A 314 -65.99 -0.89 16.23
N PHE A 315 -66.65 0.22 16.62
CA PHE A 315 -68.05 0.28 17.08
C PHE A 315 -68.87 1.18 16.17
N ASP A 316 -68.25 1.97 15.32
CA ASP A 316 -68.93 2.92 14.46
C ASP A 316 -68.76 2.55 12.99
N PRO A 317 -69.77 2.81 12.12
CA PRO A 317 -69.58 2.69 10.69
C PRO A 317 -68.57 3.74 10.19
N GLY A 318 -67.81 3.40 9.13
CA GLY A 318 -66.81 4.29 8.56
C GLY A 318 -65.77 3.54 7.77
N SER A 319 -64.85 4.29 7.15
CA SER A 319 -63.68 3.74 6.47
C SER A 319 -62.47 3.73 7.43
N TYR A 320 -61.92 2.56 7.65
CA TYR A 320 -60.73 2.36 8.49
C TYR A 320 -59.53 2.01 7.62
N THR A 321 -58.56 2.87 7.60
CA THR A 321 -57.29 2.69 6.85
C THR A 321 -56.18 2.30 7.81
N LEU A 322 -55.47 1.23 7.51
CA LEU A 322 -54.27 0.81 8.19
C LEU A 322 -53.05 1.17 7.35
N THR A 323 -52.13 1.95 7.90
CA THR A 323 -50.78 2.17 7.35
C THR A 323 -49.78 1.31 8.11
N VAL A 324 -49.02 0.49 7.40
CA VAL A 324 -47.92 -0.31 7.93
C VAL A 324 -46.60 0.27 7.48
N THR A 325 -45.65 0.37 8.42
CA THR A 325 -44.28 0.79 8.15
C THR A 325 -43.33 -0.33 8.56
N ASP A 326 -42.42 -0.73 7.66
CA ASP A 326 -41.42 -1.75 7.94
C ASP A 326 -40.16 -1.15 8.65
N ASN A 327 -39.22 -2.02 9.04
CA ASN A 327 -37.98 -1.62 9.73
C ASN A 327 -37.04 -0.71 8.89
N LYS A 328 -37.24 -0.63 7.58
CA LYS A 328 -36.46 0.25 6.67
C LYS A 328 -37.21 1.53 6.31
N GLY A 329 -38.37 1.75 6.90
CA GLY A 329 -39.21 2.93 6.67
C GLY A 329 -40.08 2.84 5.42
N CYS A 330 -40.20 1.66 4.79
CA CYS A 330 -41.14 1.48 3.68
C CYS A 330 -42.56 1.44 4.21
N GLN A 331 -43.48 2.07 3.50
CA GLN A 331 -44.91 2.17 3.91
C GLN A 331 -45.84 1.64 2.84
N THR A 332 -46.92 1.06 3.32
CA THR A 332 -48.07 0.65 2.51
C THR A 332 -49.34 0.79 3.32
N SER A 333 -50.50 0.88 2.67
CA SER A 333 -51.78 0.99 3.37
C SER A 333 -52.84 0.20 2.65
N ASP A 334 -53.81 -0.26 3.44
CA ASP A 334 -55.05 -0.88 2.98
C ASP A 334 -56.22 -0.36 3.80
N ALA A 335 -57.45 -0.48 3.29
CA ALA A 335 -58.66 0.08 3.92
C ALA A 335 -59.85 -0.85 3.80
N ILE A 336 -60.67 -0.86 4.85
CA ILE A 336 -61.92 -1.56 4.89
C ILE A 336 -63.04 -0.58 5.27
N THR A 337 -64.24 -0.76 4.68
CA THR A 337 -65.38 0.07 5.00
C THR A 337 -66.36 -0.74 5.80
N ILE A 338 -66.76 -0.23 6.95
CA ILE A 338 -67.78 -0.78 7.83
C ILE A 338 -69.03 0.03 7.64
N THR A 339 -70.17 -0.68 7.44
CA THR A 339 -71.54 -0.12 7.29
C THR A 339 -72.39 -0.47 8.50
N GLU A 340 -73.46 0.25 8.67
CA GLU A 340 -74.50 -0.04 9.70
C GLU A 340 -75.84 -0.37 9.02
N VAL A 341 -76.57 -1.23 9.62
CA VAL A 341 -77.95 -1.46 9.20
C VAL A 341 -78.84 -0.43 9.89
N ASP A 342 -79.60 0.35 9.12
CA ASP A 342 -80.66 1.24 9.68
C ASP A 342 -81.63 0.49 10.59
N PRO A 343 -81.83 0.99 11.80
CA PRO A 343 -82.84 0.32 12.69
C PRO A 343 -84.20 0.33 12.04
N PRO A 344 -85.01 -0.75 12.20
CA PRO A 344 -86.35 -0.78 11.63
C PRO A 344 -87.21 0.31 12.20
N ILE A 345 -87.84 1.08 11.31
CA ILE A 345 -88.78 2.15 11.69
C ILE A 345 -90.07 1.44 12.18
N VAL A 346 -90.33 1.45 13.48
CA VAL A 346 -91.58 0.97 14.07
C VAL A 346 -92.59 2.13 14.00
N THR A 347 -93.46 2.08 13.07
CA THR A 347 -94.64 2.99 13.00
C THR A 347 -95.75 2.41 13.90
N LEU A 348 -95.89 3.04 15.06
CA LEU A 348 -97.07 2.73 15.91
C LEU A 348 -98.30 3.37 15.30
N ASN A 349 -99.15 2.58 14.66
CA ASN A 349 -100.50 3.06 14.29
C ASN A 349 -101.38 3.07 15.53
N ALA A 350 -101.62 4.28 16.05
CA ALA A 350 -102.64 4.41 17.06
C ALA A 350 -104.04 4.08 16.48
N VAL A 351 -104.62 3.00 16.94
CA VAL A 351 -106.01 2.70 16.66
C VAL A 351 -106.85 3.62 17.53
N PRO A 352 -107.70 4.47 16.96
CA PRO A 352 -108.58 5.31 17.76
C PRO A 352 -109.53 4.37 18.54
N GLN A 353 -109.48 4.46 19.87
CA GLN A 353 -110.50 3.82 20.72
C GLN A 353 -111.76 4.60 20.56
N GLN A 354 -112.69 3.94 19.90
CA GLN A 354 -114.08 4.43 19.84
C GLN A 354 -114.74 4.12 21.18
N CYS A 355 -115.00 5.13 21.96
CA CYS A 355 -115.83 5.03 23.13
C CYS A 355 -117.31 5.02 22.64
N GLU A 356 -117.95 3.85 22.70
CA GLU A 356 -119.38 3.81 22.65
C GLU A 356 -119.95 4.23 24.01
N PHE A 357 -120.76 5.25 24.03
CA PHE A 357 -121.54 5.64 25.17
C PHE A 357 -122.93 5.03 24.92
N ASP A 358 -123.38 4.17 25.81
CA ASP A 358 -124.84 3.79 26.01
C ASP A 358 -125.49 4.91 26.83
#